data_9ace617e6ef3661392e998da826719df
#
_entry.id   9ace617e6ef3661392e998da826719df
#
_cell.length_a   1.000
_cell.length_b   1.000
_cell.length_c   1.000
_cell.angle_alpha   90.00
_cell.angle_beta   90.00
_cell.angle_gamma   90.00
#
_symmetry.space_group_name_H-M   'P 1'
#
loop_
_entity.id
_entity.type
_entity.pdbx_description
1 polymer ?
#
loop_
_entity_poly.entity_id
_entity_poly.type
_entity_poly.pdbx_seq_one_letter_code
_entity_poly.pdbx_strand_id
1 'polypeptide(L)'
;MGLDIIAIGEPLIEFNQTGGAGSNQYLQGFGGDSSNFAIAAARQGARSGYITAVGDDTYGRMFLDLWQAEGVDTSGVRIDASAPTAVSFVTHSEKGHAFHYYRAGSAASRIGPADIDRNLVKGTQVLHVSGIGLAISASACDACYSAVETAKSAGQTVSFDTNLRLRLWSKERARAVITDMMGQCDICLPSYDDVVVLTGIEDEDALVDFALARGAKIVALKLGERGAIVANATERHRIPPLAVTAVDATGAGDTFGGSFVTRLLRGDDLAAAGRYAAVAAALSTTGFGAVAPIPRAEQVQKALAYFPGSQKN
;
A
#
# COMPACT_ATOMS: atom_id res chain seq x y z
N MET A 1 -5.94 20.45 13.50
CA MET A 1 -5.14 19.25 13.83
C MET A 1 -4.65 18.66 12.53
N GLY A 2 -3.34 18.35 12.38
CA GLY A 2 -2.76 17.78 11.15
C GLY A 2 -3.22 16.35 10.89
N LEU A 3 -2.86 15.80 9.70
CA LEU A 3 -3.12 14.41 9.36
C LEU A 3 -2.25 13.44 10.20
N ASP A 4 -2.73 12.24 10.44
CA ASP A 4 -1.94 11.18 11.07
C ASP A 4 -1.03 10.53 10.02
N ILE A 5 -1.56 10.25 8.83
CA ILE A 5 -0.86 9.58 7.74
C ILE A 5 -1.15 10.30 6.42
N ILE A 6 -0.14 10.43 5.56
CA ILE A 6 -0.33 10.80 4.17
C ILE A 6 0.38 9.78 3.26
N ALA A 7 -0.30 9.30 2.24
CA ALA A 7 0.29 8.41 1.24
C ALA A 7 0.54 9.16 -0.07
N ILE A 8 1.57 8.75 -0.83
CA ILE A 8 1.86 9.29 -2.15
C ILE A 8 1.92 8.14 -3.17
N GLY A 9 1.28 8.31 -4.33
CA GLY A 9 1.36 7.32 -5.40
C GLY A 9 0.31 7.47 -6.48
N GLU A 10 -0.04 6.36 -7.15
CA GLU A 10 -0.92 6.34 -8.30
C GLU A 10 -2.25 5.64 -7.99
N PRO A 11 -3.39 6.32 -8.17
CA PRO A 11 -4.70 5.67 -8.26
C PRO A 11 -4.93 5.18 -9.69
N LEU A 12 -5.60 4.06 -9.86
CA LEU A 12 -6.05 3.59 -11.17
C LEU A 12 -7.43 2.92 -11.08
N ILE A 13 -8.28 3.16 -12.08
CA ILE A 13 -9.52 2.41 -12.22
C ILE A 13 -9.19 1.02 -12.76
N GLU A 14 -9.77 0.00 -12.14
CA GLU A 14 -9.64 -1.37 -12.60
C GLU A 14 -10.93 -1.86 -13.25
N PHE A 15 -10.80 -2.46 -14.42
CA PHE A 15 -11.86 -3.19 -15.11
C PHE A 15 -11.52 -4.68 -15.08
N ASN A 16 -12.20 -5.44 -14.23
CA ASN A 16 -12.01 -6.87 -14.07
C ASN A 16 -13.05 -7.62 -14.91
N GLN A 17 -12.59 -8.43 -15.86
CA GLN A 17 -13.47 -9.20 -16.74
C GLN A 17 -14.34 -10.16 -15.94
N THR A 18 -15.63 -10.19 -16.22
CA THR A 18 -16.61 -11.09 -15.60
C THR A 18 -17.23 -12.02 -16.66
N GLY A 19 -17.84 -13.11 -16.22
CA GLY A 19 -18.51 -14.05 -17.15
C GLY A 19 -17.57 -15.03 -17.87
N GLY A 20 -16.30 -15.13 -17.44
CA GLY A 20 -15.34 -16.09 -17.96
C GLY A 20 -14.53 -15.62 -19.17
N ALA A 21 -13.69 -16.50 -19.71
CA ALA A 21 -12.81 -16.23 -20.83
C ALA A 21 -13.59 -15.80 -22.08
N GLY A 22 -13.15 -14.70 -22.71
CA GLY A 22 -13.77 -14.15 -23.93
C GLY A 22 -15.04 -13.32 -23.69
N SER A 23 -15.49 -13.14 -22.43
CA SER A 23 -16.58 -12.22 -22.11
C SER A 23 -16.15 -10.77 -22.42
N ASN A 24 -17.12 -9.95 -22.85
CA ASN A 24 -16.96 -8.51 -23.01
C ASN A 24 -17.51 -7.70 -21.83
N GLN A 25 -17.86 -8.37 -20.74
CA GLN A 25 -18.36 -7.74 -19.52
C GLN A 25 -17.23 -7.51 -18.52
N TYR A 26 -17.22 -6.35 -17.89
CA TYR A 26 -16.24 -5.96 -16.89
C TYR A 26 -16.92 -5.38 -15.65
N LEU A 27 -16.42 -5.76 -14.48
CA LEU A 27 -16.74 -5.10 -13.24
C LEU A 27 -15.72 -3.97 -13.03
N GLN A 28 -16.21 -2.73 -12.91
CA GLN A 28 -15.37 -1.61 -12.57
C GLN A 28 -15.08 -1.61 -11.07
N GLY A 29 -13.83 -1.38 -10.71
CA GLY A 29 -13.36 -1.22 -9.34
C GLY A 29 -12.33 -0.10 -9.23
N PHE A 30 -11.85 0.10 -8.03
CA PHE A 30 -10.79 1.04 -7.71
C PHE A 30 -9.53 0.27 -7.31
N GLY A 31 -8.38 0.73 -7.79
CA GLY A 31 -7.07 0.20 -7.47
C GLY A 31 -6.05 1.33 -7.24
N GLY A 32 -4.80 0.94 -7.05
CA GLY A 32 -3.72 1.82 -6.64
C GLY A 32 -3.33 1.52 -5.20
N ASP A 33 -2.16 0.92 -5.02
CA ASP A 33 -1.67 0.42 -3.74
C ASP A 33 -1.67 1.49 -2.64
N SER A 34 -1.14 2.66 -2.93
CA SER A 34 -1.07 3.80 -2.00
C SER A 34 -2.44 4.40 -1.69
N SER A 35 -3.39 4.38 -2.66
CA SER A 35 -4.80 4.74 -2.43
C SER A 35 -5.49 3.73 -1.52
N ASN A 36 -5.28 2.43 -1.79
CA ASN A 36 -5.81 1.34 -0.94
C ASN A 36 -5.28 1.45 0.49
N PHE A 37 -3.96 1.71 0.65
CA PHE A 37 -3.34 1.96 1.95
C PHE A 37 -3.99 3.14 2.68
N ALA A 38 -4.20 4.28 2.00
CA ALA A 38 -4.80 5.47 2.59
C ALA A 38 -6.24 5.21 3.05
N ILE A 39 -7.03 4.49 2.25
CA ILE A 39 -8.40 4.08 2.60
C ILE A 39 -8.39 3.07 3.75
N ALA A 40 -7.47 2.10 3.73
CA ALA A 40 -7.33 1.16 4.84
C ALA A 40 -7.02 1.89 6.14
N ALA A 41 -6.07 2.82 6.14
CA ALA A 41 -5.73 3.64 7.30
C ALA A 41 -6.94 4.45 7.81
N ALA A 42 -7.69 5.09 6.91
CA ALA A 42 -8.90 5.83 7.26
C ALA A 42 -9.97 4.94 7.90
N ARG A 43 -10.23 3.75 7.32
CA ARG A 43 -11.20 2.77 7.86
C ARG A 43 -10.79 2.21 9.24
N GLN A 44 -9.47 2.26 9.57
CA GLN A 44 -8.95 1.93 10.91
C GLN A 44 -8.89 3.14 11.85
N GLY A 45 -9.43 4.29 11.42
CA GLY A 45 -9.60 5.47 12.26
C GLY A 45 -8.45 6.46 12.24
N ALA A 46 -7.48 6.36 11.32
CA ALA A 46 -6.48 7.39 11.09
C ALA A 46 -7.08 8.57 10.30
N ARG A 47 -6.61 9.79 10.57
CA ARG A 47 -6.81 10.94 9.69
C ARG A 47 -5.83 10.78 8.53
N SER A 48 -6.32 10.15 7.46
CA SER A 48 -5.52 9.80 6.30
C SER A 48 -5.66 10.83 5.19
N GLY A 49 -4.60 11.07 4.42
CA GLY A 49 -4.61 11.93 3.24
C GLY A 49 -3.86 11.30 2.09
N TYR A 50 -4.00 11.90 0.90
CA TYR A 50 -3.39 11.36 -0.30
C TYR A 50 -2.76 12.45 -1.18
N ILE A 51 -1.54 12.21 -1.65
CA ILE A 51 -0.82 13.04 -2.62
C ILE A 51 -0.78 12.27 -3.95
N THR A 52 -1.39 12.86 -4.97
CA THR A 52 -1.42 12.29 -6.32
C THR A 52 -1.87 13.33 -7.35
N ALA A 53 -2.02 12.91 -8.61
CA ALA A 53 -2.79 13.64 -9.59
C ALA A 53 -3.78 12.71 -10.30
N VAL A 54 -4.95 13.26 -10.64
CA VAL A 54 -5.98 12.60 -11.44
C VAL A 54 -6.33 13.47 -12.65
N GLY A 55 -6.84 12.88 -13.71
CA GLY A 55 -7.35 13.61 -14.87
C GLY A 55 -8.60 14.43 -14.53
N ASP A 56 -8.85 15.51 -15.26
CA ASP A 56 -10.18 16.16 -15.28
C ASP A 56 -11.15 15.35 -16.15
N ASP A 57 -11.36 14.11 -15.73
CA ASP A 57 -12.20 13.13 -16.42
C ASP A 57 -13.17 12.43 -15.45
N THR A 58 -14.02 11.56 -16.00
CA THR A 58 -14.99 10.82 -15.19
C THR A 58 -14.31 9.98 -14.10
N TYR A 59 -13.17 9.38 -14.41
CA TYR A 59 -12.47 8.50 -13.49
C TYR A 59 -11.77 9.27 -12.37
N GLY A 60 -11.22 10.44 -12.67
CA GLY A 60 -10.67 11.35 -11.66
C GLY A 60 -11.74 11.83 -10.68
N ARG A 61 -12.92 12.18 -11.17
CA ARG A 61 -14.06 12.55 -10.32
C ARG A 61 -14.52 11.39 -9.43
N MET A 62 -14.58 10.17 -9.98
CA MET A 62 -14.94 8.98 -9.19
C MET A 62 -13.96 8.72 -8.04
N PHE A 63 -12.65 8.97 -8.23
CA PHE A 63 -11.68 8.87 -7.15
C PHE A 63 -11.88 9.95 -6.08
N LEU A 64 -12.14 11.20 -6.47
CA LEU A 64 -12.43 12.27 -5.51
C LEU A 64 -13.65 11.94 -4.66
N ASP A 65 -14.73 11.44 -5.28
CA ASP A 65 -15.95 11.01 -4.58
C ASP A 65 -15.65 9.82 -3.62
N LEU A 66 -14.86 8.84 -4.07
CA LEU A 66 -14.45 7.71 -3.24
C LEU A 66 -13.68 8.18 -2.00
N TRP A 67 -12.63 8.98 -2.19
CA TRP A 67 -11.81 9.45 -1.07
C TRP A 67 -12.59 10.31 -0.10
N GLN A 68 -13.48 11.16 -0.60
CA GLN A 68 -14.40 11.93 0.24
C GLN A 68 -15.32 11.02 1.06
N ALA A 69 -15.92 9.99 0.45
CA ALA A 69 -16.80 9.03 1.13
C ALA A 69 -16.05 8.21 2.19
N GLU A 70 -14.75 7.93 1.97
CA GLU A 70 -13.90 7.18 2.90
C GLU A 70 -13.20 8.09 3.94
N GLY A 71 -13.39 9.40 3.87
CA GLY A 71 -12.78 10.36 4.81
C GLY A 71 -11.27 10.54 4.60
N VAL A 72 -10.77 10.28 3.38
CA VAL A 72 -9.39 10.56 3.00
C VAL A 72 -9.27 12.01 2.54
N ASP A 73 -8.35 12.76 3.12
CA ASP A 73 -8.07 14.15 2.76
C ASP A 73 -7.46 14.23 1.36
N THR A 74 -8.05 15.06 0.51
CA THR A 74 -7.65 15.24 -0.88
C THR A 74 -6.94 16.57 -1.15
N SER A 75 -6.52 17.29 -0.12
CA SER A 75 -5.83 18.58 -0.27
C SER A 75 -4.50 18.48 -1.02
N GLY A 76 -3.89 17.29 -1.03
CA GLY A 76 -2.70 16.95 -1.82
C GLY A 76 -2.99 16.41 -3.22
N VAL A 77 -4.27 16.38 -3.67
CA VAL A 77 -4.63 15.84 -4.98
C VAL A 77 -4.69 16.94 -6.03
N ARG A 78 -3.89 16.83 -7.08
CA ARG A 78 -3.92 17.72 -8.23
C ARG A 78 -4.85 17.18 -9.32
N ILE A 79 -5.66 18.06 -9.91
CA ILE A 79 -6.45 17.75 -11.12
C ILE A 79 -5.66 18.23 -12.34
N ASP A 80 -5.38 17.32 -13.29
CA ASP A 80 -4.63 17.61 -14.51
C ASP A 80 -5.56 17.50 -15.75
N ALA A 81 -5.97 18.65 -16.28
CA ALA A 81 -6.82 18.68 -17.48
C ALA A 81 -6.10 18.22 -18.76
N SER A 82 -4.78 18.04 -18.73
CA SER A 82 -3.97 17.66 -19.89
C SER A 82 -3.56 16.19 -19.92
N ALA A 83 -3.96 15.41 -18.89
CA ALA A 83 -3.60 14.00 -18.77
C ALA A 83 -4.77 13.18 -18.22
N PRO A 84 -4.95 11.93 -18.68
CA PRO A 84 -6.02 11.06 -18.19
C PRO A 84 -5.71 10.48 -16.81
N THR A 85 -6.75 10.08 -16.11
CA THR A 85 -6.62 9.14 -14.97
C THR A 85 -6.20 7.75 -15.49
N ALA A 86 -5.32 7.08 -14.76
CA ALA A 86 -4.86 5.74 -15.13
C ALA A 86 -5.98 4.71 -15.05
N VAL A 87 -5.95 3.73 -15.97
CA VAL A 87 -6.87 2.58 -15.97
C VAL A 87 -6.11 1.27 -16.18
N SER A 88 -6.66 0.18 -15.68
CA SER A 88 -6.19 -1.17 -15.94
C SER A 88 -7.34 -2.11 -16.30
N PHE A 89 -7.00 -3.14 -17.08
CA PHE A 89 -7.91 -4.23 -17.40
C PHE A 89 -7.31 -5.54 -16.91
N VAL A 90 -8.13 -6.35 -16.25
CA VAL A 90 -7.80 -7.73 -15.90
C VAL A 90 -8.66 -8.62 -16.80
N THR A 91 -8.01 -9.40 -17.66
CA THR A 91 -8.68 -10.35 -18.54
C THR A 91 -8.38 -11.77 -18.09
N HIS A 92 -9.35 -12.66 -18.26
CA HIS A 92 -9.26 -14.05 -17.87
C HIS A 92 -9.16 -14.95 -19.10
N SER A 93 -8.31 -15.98 -19.03
CA SER A 93 -8.15 -17.01 -20.05
C SER A 93 -7.93 -18.36 -19.41
N GLU A 94 -7.92 -19.45 -20.19
CA GLU A 94 -7.54 -20.79 -19.72
C GLU A 94 -6.12 -20.84 -19.15
N LYS A 95 -5.24 -19.88 -19.52
CA LYS A 95 -3.86 -19.77 -19.04
C LYS A 95 -3.72 -18.88 -17.79
N GLY A 96 -4.82 -18.44 -17.19
CA GLY A 96 -4.86 -17.52 -16.05
C GLY A 96 -5.27 -16.10 -16.44
N HIS A 97 -4.90 -15.12 -15.59
CA HIS A 97 -5.25 -13.72 -15.82
C HIS A 97 -4.11 -12.95 -16.49
N ALA A 98 -4.48 -11.96 -17.32
CA ALA A 98 -3.56 -10.99 -17.90
C ALA A 98 -3.95 -9.58 -17.45
N PHE A 99 -2.96 -8.79 -17.02
CA PHE A 99 -3.13 -7.41 -16.62
C PHE A 99 -2.67 -6.48 -17.74
N HIS A 100 -3.50 -5.53 -18.12
CA HIS A 100 -3.21 -4.52 -19.13
C HIS A 100 -3.33 -3.15 -18.48
N TYR A 101 -2.24 -2.39 -18.45
CA TYR A 101 -2.17 -1.08 -17.80
C TYR A 101 -2.09 0.05 -18.83
N TYR A 102 -2.99 1.01 -18.74
CA TYR A 102 -2.97 2.27 -19.48
C TYR A 102 -2.65 3.41 -18.51
N ARG A 103 -1.39 3.50 -18.12
CA ARG A 103 -0.89 4.41 -17.10
C ARG A 103 0.23 5.33 -17.59
N ALA A 104 0.90 5.01 -18.67
CA ALA A 104 1.95 5.85 -19.25
C ALA A 104 1.37 7.20 -19.68
N GLY A 105 1.91 8.30 -19.15
CA GLY A 105 1.40 9.65 -19.40
C GLY A 105 0.12 10.01 -18.65
N SER A 106 -0.35 9.17 -17.73
CA SER A 106 -1.45 9.51 -16.81
C SER A 106 -1.08 10.69 -15.91
N ALA A 107 -2.08 11.36 -15.34
CA ALA A 107 -1.89 12.49 -14.44
C ALA A 107 -0.93 12.14 -13.29
N ALA A 108 -1.13 10.99 -12.62
CA ALA A 108 -0.27 10.53 -11.54
C ALA A 108 1.18 10.26 -11.99
N SER A 109 1.39 9.78 -13.23
CA SER A 109 2.74 9.55 -13.75
C SER A 109 3.50 10.85 -14.07
N ARG A 110 2.84 12.00 -14.03
CA ARG A 110 3.41 13.33 -14.30
C ARG A 110 3.69 14.14 -13.05
N ILE A 111 3.35 13.64 -11.86
CA ILE A 111 3.74 14.33 -10.63
C ILE A 111 5.26 14.43 -10.54
N GLY A 112 5.73 15.55 -10.00
CA GLY A 112 7.15 15.81 -9.78
C GLY A 112 7.39 16.48 -8.43
N PRO A 113 8.64 16.77 -8.06
CA PRO A 113 8.99 17.40 -6.79
C PRO A 113 8.27 18.73 -6.52
N ALA A 114 7.93 19.48 -7.59
CA ALA A 114 7.23 20.76 -7.48
C ALA A 114 5.75 20.61 -7.11
N ASP A 115 5.16 19.43 -7.31
CA ASP A 115 3.77 19.13 -6.96
C ASP A 115 3.62 18.71 -5.49
N ILE A 116 4.71 18.52 -4.77
CA ILE A 116 4.69 18.11 -3.36
C ILE A 116 4.46 19.33 -2.46
N ASP A 117 3.28 19.40 -1.84
CA ASP A 117 3.06 20.38 -0.77
C ASP A 117 3.87 19.97 0.48
N ARG A 118 5.00 20.64 0.64
CA ARG A 118 5.93 20.39 1.76
C ARG A 118 5.29 20.68 3.12
N ASN A 119 4.34 21.62 3.21
CA ASN A 119 3.68 21.94 4.48
C ASN A 119 2.71 20.82 4.85
N LEU A 120 2.01 20.27 3.87
CA LEU A 120 1.13 19.11 4.06
C LEU A 120 1.94 17.91 4.58
N VAL A 121 3.08 17.59 3.93
CA VAL A 121 3.96 16.50 4.38
C VAL A 121 4.49 16.76 5.79
N LYS A 122 5.00 17.97 6.09
CA LYS A 122 5.49 18.33 7.44
C LYS A 122 4.43 18.31 8.52
N GLY A 123 3.16 18.50 8.14
CA GLY A 123 2.02 18.50 9.05
C GLY A 123 1.50 17.11 9.41
N THR A 124 2.08 16.03 8.88
CA THR A 124 1.65 14.65 9.16
C THR A 124 2.57 13.96 10.16
N GLN A 125 2.16 12.82 10.72
CA GLN A 125 3.04 12.00 11.57
C GLN A 125 3.78 10.95 10.72
N VAL A 126 3.14 10.40 9.68
CA VAL A 126 3.71 9.37 8.81
C VAL A 126 3.49 9.73 7.34
N LEU A 127 4.55 9.67 6.55
CA LEU A 127 4.50 9.62 5.09
C LEU A 127 4.61 8.15 4.65
N HIS A 128 3.68 7.69 3.82
CA HIS A 128 3.75 6.37 3.19
C HIS A 128 4.11 6.47 1.70
N VAL A 129 5.08 5.67 1.27
CA VAL A 129 5.58 5.55 -0.11
C VAL A 129 5.57 4.07 -0.52
N SER A 130 5.41 3.79 -1.81
CA SER A 130 5.49 2.42 -2.32
C SER A 130 6.47 2.27 -3.49
N GLY A 131 6.91 1.04 -3.73
CA GLY A 131 7.75 0.70 -4.88
C GLY A 131 7.06 0.97 -6.22
N ILE A 132 5.73 0.93 -6.29
CA ILE A 132 4.98 1.31 -7.50
C ILE A 132 5.13 2.81 -7.75
N GLY A 133 4.95 3.66 -6.72
CA GLY A 133 5.15 5.11 -6.84
C GLY A 133 6.53 5.49 -7.37
N LEU A 134 7.57 4.74 -6.95
CA LEU A 134 8.95 4.90 -7.44
C LEU A 134 9.15 4.43 -8.89
N ALA A 135 8.26 3.58 -9.41
CA ALA A 135 8.44 2.87 -10.69
C ALA A 135 7.65 3.47 -11.86
N ILE A 136 6.55 4.19 -11.61
CA ILE A 136 5.61 4.63 -12.66
C ILE A 136 6.21 5.64 -13.63
N SER A 137 7.14 6.48 -13.18
CA SER A 137 7.90 7.41 -14.02
C SER A 137 9.15 7.94 -13.26
N ALA A 138 10.06 8.58 -13.96
CA ALA A 138 11.21 9.24 -13.33
C ALA A 138 10.78 10.42 -12.45
N SER A 139 9.83 11.25 -12.93
CA SER A 139 9.34 12.40 -12.17
C SER A 139 8.58 11.99 -10.91
N ALA A 140 7.78 10.92 -10.96
CA ALA A 140 7.11 10.39 -9.77
C ALA A 140 8.10 9.79 -8.77
N CYS A 141 9.15 9.14 -9.24
CA CYS A 141 10.26 8.70 -8.40
C CYS A 141 10.89 9.89 -7.66
N ASP A 142 11.24 10.95 -8.39
CA ASP A 142 11.81 12.16 -7.80
C ASP A 142 10.84 12.85 -6.82
N ALA A 143 9.51 12.82 -7.11
CA ALA A 143 8.49 13.32 -6.20
C ALA A 143 8.45 12.53 -4.89
N CYS A 144 8.50 11.20 -4.95
CA CYS A 144 8.57 10.34 -3.78
C CYS A 144 9.81 10.64 -2.92
N TYR A 145 11.00 10.77 -3.54
CA TYR A 145 12.21 11.14 -2.82
C TYR A 145 12.13 12.54 -2.19
N SER A 146 11.57 13.52 -2.91
CA SER A 146 11.36 14.88 -2.36
C SER A 146 10.41 14.88 -1.17
N ALA A 147 9.34 14.06 -1.22
CA ALA A 147 8.43 13.90 -0.09
C ALA A 147 9.14 13.24 1.11
N VAL A 148 9.94 12.19 0.88
CA VAL A 148 10.72 11.50 1.93
C VAL A 148 11.74 12.44 2.56
N GLU A 149 12.50 13.20 1.77
CA GLU A 149 13.43 14.21 2.28
C GLU A 149 12.71 15.25 3.13
N THR A 150 11.55 15.71 2.68
CA THR A 150 10.72 16.68 3.42
C THR A 150 10.23 16.11 4.75
N ALA A 151 9.74 14.87 4.76
CA ALA A 151 9.28 14.17 5.98
C ALA A 151 10.43 13.99 6.98
N LYS A 152 11.58 13.45 6.51
CA LYS A 152 12.77 13.22 7.36
C LYS A 152 13.32 14.51 7.94
N SER A 153 13.40 15.59 7.16
CA SER A 153 13.87 16.89 7.64
C SER A 153 12.98 17.51 8.71
N ALA A 154 11.71 17.12 8.75
CA ALA A 154 10.73 17.53 9.75
C ALA A 154 10.62 16.55 10.93
N GLY A 155 11.41 15.46 10.94
CA GLY A 155 11.37 14.44 11.99
C GLY A 155 10.16 13.51 11.92
N GLN A 156 9.49 13.45 10.76
CA GLN A 156 8.34 12.58 10.54
C GLN A 156 8.78 11.15 10.22
N THR A 157 7.93 10.20 10.51
CA THR A 157 8.15 8.77 10.20
C THR A 157 7.89 8.50 8.71
N VAL A 158 8.77 7.72 8.07
CA VAL A 158 8.58 7.25 6.70
C VAL A 158 8.22 5.77 6.72
N SER A 159 7.08 5.42 6.12
CA SER A 159 6.63 4.05 5.87
C SER A 159 6.83 3.70 4.40
N PHE A 160 7.37 2.52 4.10
CA PHE A 160 7.65 2.09 2.73
C PHE A 160 7.20 0.65 2.48
N ASP A 161 6.36 0.44 1.46
CA ASP A 161 6.03 -0.88 0.92
C ASP A 161 6.87 -1.18 -0.33
N THR A 162 7.57 -2.31 -0.34
CA THR A 162 8.44 -2.70 -1.47
C THR A 162 7.69 -2.89 -2.78
N ASN A 163 6.52 -3.44 -2.72
CA ASN A 163 5.51 -3.60 -3.78
C ASN A 163 6.09 -3.68 -5.20
N LEU A 164 6.97 -4.67 -5.42
CA LEU A 164 7.74 -4.86 -6.66
C LEU A 164 6.85 -5.15 -7.86
N ARG A 165 7.06 -4.43 -8.95
CA ARG A 165 6.39 -4.67 -10.24
C ARG A 165 7.39 -4.65 -11.38
N LEU A 166 7.99 -5.80 -11.72
CA LEU A 166 9.00 -5.92 -12.80
C LEU A 166 8.48 -5.55 -14.20
N ARG A 167 7.17 -5.34 -14.35
CA ARG A 167 6.61 -4.79 -15.60
C ARG A 167 6.88 -3.29 -15.77
N LEU A 168 7.26 -2.58 -14.71
CA LEU A 168 7.51 -1.14 -14.73
C LEU A 168 8.99 -0.79 -14.95
N TRP A 169 9.90 -1.68 -14.57
CA TRP A 169 11.34 -1.47 -14.62
C TRP A 169 12.14 -2.78 -14.66
N SER A 170 13.42 -2.71 -15.02
CA SER A 170 14.31 -3.88 -14.93
C SER A 170 14.55 -4.26 -13.46
N LYS A 171 14.86 -5.54 -13.23
CA LYS A 171 15.18 -6.05 -11.89
C LYS A 171 16.33 -5.28 -11.24
N GLU A 172 17.35 -4.93 -12.01
CA GLU A 172 18.54 -4.21 -11.54
C GLU A 172 18.17 -2.81 -11.06
N ARG A 173 17.35 -2.07 -11.84
CA ARG A 173 16.86 -0.76 -11.43
C ARG A 173 15.95 -0.85 -10.23
N ALA A 174 15.02 -1.80 -10.22
CA ALA A 174 14.14 -2.06 -9.08
C ALA A 174 14.94 -2.33 -7.81
N ARG A 175 15.94 -3.23 -7.90
CA ARG A 175 16.84 -3.55 -6.79
C ARG A 175 17.54 -2.31 -6.24
N ALA A 176 18.15 -1.50 -7.12
CA ALA A 176 18.88 -0.31 -6.69
C ALA A 176 17.96 0.69 -5.95
N VAL A 177 16.80 1.04 -6.54
CA VAL A 177 15.92 2.07 -6.02
C VAL A 177 15.16 1.58 -4.78
N ILE A 178 14.61 0.36 -4.79
CA ILE A 178 13.89 -0.20 -3.64
C ILE A 178 14.83 -0.38 -2.45
N THR A 179 16.05 -0.88 -2.69
CA THR A 179 17.02 -1.08 -1.62
C THR A 179 17.50 0.24 -1.02
N ASP A 180 17.65 1.28 -1.83
CA ASP A 180 17.96 2.63 -1.34
C ASP A 180 16.79 3.17 -0.48
N MET A 181 15.56 3.06 -0.96
CA MET A 181 14.37 3.51 -0.21
C MET A 181 14.19 2.74 1.10
N MET A 182 14.52 1.44 1.16
CA MET A 182 14.56 0.68 2.42
C MET A 182 15.51 1.31 3.45
N GLY A 183 16.62 1.92 3.00
CA GLY A 183 17.55 2.67 3.85
C GLY A 183 17.04 4.07 4.25
N GLN A 184 16.01 4.57 3.59
CA GLN A 184 15.42 5.87 3.87
C GLN A 184 14.20 5.79 4.80
N CYS A 185 13.55 4.63 4.90
CA CYS A 185 12.32 4.47 5.69
C CYS A 185 12.59 4.06 7.15
N ASP A 186 11.63 4.40 8.01
CA ASP A 186 11.58 3.95 9.42
C ASP A 186 10.79 2.66 9.56
N ILE A 187 9.67 2.52 8.81
CA ILE A 187 8.81 1.33 8.80
C ILE A 187 8.87 0.72 7.41
N CYS A 188 9.44 -0.47 7.31
CA CYS A 188 9.53 -1.24 6.06
C CYS A 188 8.45 -2.33 6.05
N LEU A 189 7.66 -2.39 4.98
CA LEU A 189 6.54 -3.32 4.80
C LEU A 189 6.79 -4.27 3.60
N PRO A 190 7.86 -5.07 3.61
CA PRO A 190 8.19 -5.91 2.47
C PRO A 190 7.23 -7.08 2.31
N SER A 191 7.01 -7.52 1.05
CA SER A 191 6.40 -8.82 0.76
C SER A 191 7.51 -9.85 0.50
N TYR A 192 7.37 -11.05 1.03
CA TYR A 192 8.37 -12.12 0.91
C TYR A 192 8.79 -12.34 -0.55
N ASP A 193 7.82 -12.56 -1.44
CA ASP A 193 8.10 -12.84 -2.85
C ASP A 193 8.86 -11.70 -3.54
N ASP A 194 8.53 -10.46 -3.21
CA ASP A 194 9.20 -9.27 -3.76
C ASP A 194 10.68 -9.22 -3.37
N VAL A 195 10.96 -9.39 -2.07
CA VAL A 195 12.33 -9.26 -1.59
C VAL A 195 13.19 -10.47 -1.90
N VAL A 196 12.62 -11.67 -2.00
CA VAL A 196 13.32 -12.86 -2.55
C VAL A 196 13.79 -12.58 -3.97
N VAL A 197 12.91 -12.06 -4.82
CA VAL A 197 13.28 -11.69 -6.20
C VAL A 197 14.37 -10.64 -6.25
N LEU A 198 14.32 -9.64 -5.38
CA LEU A 198 15.31 -8.54 -5.36
C LEU A 198 16.66 -8.97 -4.80
N THR A 199 16.67 -9.80 -3.76
CA THR A 199 17.89 -10.10 -2.97
C THR A 199 18.48 -11.47 -3.28
N GLY A 200 17.66 -12.45 -3.62
CA GLY A 200 18.01 -13.86 -3.70
C GLY A 200 18.08 -14.55 -2.33
N ILE A 201 17.68 -13.87 -1.26
CA ILE A 201 17.62 -14.44 0.09
C ILE A 201 16.23 -15.10 0.24
N GLU A 202 16.20 -16.37 0.62
CA GLU A 202 14.98 -17.15 0.79
C GLU A 202 14.58 -17.32 2.27
N ASP A 203 15.54 -17.20 3.18
CA ASP A 203 15.28 -17.31 4.62
C ASP A 203 14.54 -16.06 5.13
N GLU A 204 13.39 -16.27 5.76
CA GLU A 204 12.49 -15.20 6.21
C GLU A 204 13.13 -14.31 7.28
N ASP A 205 13.87 -14.92 8.21
CA ASP A 205 14.55 -14.19 9.28
C ASP A 205 15.71 -13.37 8.72
N ALA A 206 16.46 -13.91 7.76
CA ALA A 206 17.53 -13.19 7.06
C ALA A 206 16.99 -12.03 6.22
N LEU A 207 15.76 -12.14 5.65
CA LEU A 207 15.12 -11.02 4.96
C LEU A 207 14.72 -9.89 5.92
N VAL A 208 14.25 -10.23 7.11
CA VAL A 208 13.98 -9.23 8.16
C VAL A 208 15.29 -8.55 8.59
N ASP A 209 16.34 -9.33 8.84
CA ASP A 209 17.66 -8.79 9.20
C ASP A 209 18.24 -7.90 8.10
N PHE A 210 18.05 -8.29 6.82
CA PHE A 210 18.46 -7.48 5.68
C PHE A 210 17.80 -6.09 5.70
N ALA A 211 16.49 -6.02 5.97
CA ALA A 211 15.78 -4.74 6.00
C ALA A 211 16.17 -3.88 7.22
N LEU A 212 16.33 -4.50 8.41
CA LEU A 212 16.82 -3.81 9.62
C LEU A 212 18.25 -3.28 9.42
N ALA A 213 19.15 -4.08 8.84
CA ALA A 213 20.52 -3.67 8.55
C ALA A 213 20.63 -2.52 7.53
N ARG A 214 19.59 -2.27 6.73
CA ARG A 214 19.49 -1.13 5.82
C ARG A 214 19.08 0.17 6.50
N GLY A 215 18.55 0.13 7.70
CA GLY A 215 18.18 1.30 8.48
C GLY A 215 16.71 1.36 8.89
N ALA A 216 15.87 0.44 8.44
CA ALA A 216 14.51 0.34 8.93
C ALA A 216 14.50 0.09 10.45
N LYS A 217 13.68 0.84 11.19
CA LYS A 217 13.51 0.67 12.65
C LYS A 217 12.50 -0.43 12.96
N ILE A 218 11.50 -0.58 12.10
CA ILE A 218 10.45 -1.59 12.18
C ILE A 218 10.33 -2.26 10.80
N VAL A 219 10.24 -3.57 10.80
CA VAL A 219 9.98 -4.39 9.61
C VAL A 219 8.72 -5.21 9.83
N ALA A 220 7.81 -5.20 8.86
CA ALA A 220 6.67 -6.11 8.82
C ALA A 220 6.69 -6.90 7.50
N LEU A 221 7.39 -8.03 7.50
CA LEU A 221 7.51 -8.93 6.36
C LEU A 221 6.19 -9.70 6.17
N LYS A 222 5.51 -9.42 5.07
CA LYS A 222 4.25 -10.06 4.69
C LYS A 222 4.54 -11.41 4.01
N LEU A 223 3.95 -12.50 4.51
CA LEU A 223 4.18 -13.88 4.04
C LEU A 223 2.97 -14.48 3.31
N GLY A 224 2.02 -13.64 2.87
CA GLY A 224 0.79 -14.09 2.23
C GLY A 224 -0.07 -14.95 3.19
N GLU A 225 -0.44 -16.15 2.75
CA GLU A 225 -1.25 -17.08 3.54
C GLU A 225 -0.54 -17.64 4.78
N ARG A 226 0.77 -17.42 4.91
CA ARG A 226 1.56 -17.81 6.09
C ARG A 226 1.60 -16.74 7.19
N GLY A 227 0.89 -15.62 7.01
CA GLY A 227 0.84 -14.52 7.96
C GLY A 227 1.93 -13.47 7.77
N ALA A 228 2.63 -13.08 8.84
CA ALA A 228 3.68 -12.06 8.78
C ALA A 228 4.76 -12.28 9.85
N ILE A 229 5.91 -11.61 9.67
CA ILE A 229 6.90 -11.42 10.73
C ILE A 229 7.00 -9.92 10.98
N VAL A 230 6.80 -9.49 12.22
CA VAL A 230 7.01 -8.11 12.64
C VAL A 230 8.21 -8.05 13.58
N ALA A 231 9.12 -7.10 13.33
CA ALA A 231 10.38 -7.03 14.07
C ALA A 231 10.89 -5.59 14.19
N ASN A 232 11.68 -5.37 15.22
CA ASN A 232 12.56 -4.22 15.39
C ASN A 232 13.94 -4.71 15.90
N ALA A 233 14.78 -3.82 16.38
CA ALA A 233 16.12 -4.16 16.85
C ALA A 233 16.14 -5.07 18.10
N THR A 234 15.05 -5.13 18.85
CA THR A 234 15.01 -5.81 20.17
C THR A 234 14.03 -7.00 20.23
N GLU A 235 13.05 -7.04 19.35
CA GLU A 235 12.01 -8.08 19.36
C GLU A 235 11.60 -8.50 17.95
N ARG A 236 11.16 -9.75 17.84
CA ARG A 236 10.64 -10.34 16.59
C ARG A 236 9.48 -11.28 16.91
N HIS A 237 8.37 -11.09 16.21
CA HIS A 237 7.16 -11.87 16.42
C HIS A 237 6.68 -12.47 15.09
N ARG A 238 6.44 -13.77 15.08
CA ARG A 238 5.71 -14.45 14.00
C ARG A 238 4.21 -14.32 14.26
N ILE A 239 3.52 -13.71 13.32
CA ILE A 239 2.09 -13.46 13.35
C ILE A 239 1.42 -14.53 12.48
N PRO A 240 0.66 -15.47 13.06
CA PRO A 240 -0.03 -16.48 12.27
C PRO A 240 -1.14 -15.82 11.41
N PRO A 241 -1.55 -16.47 10.30
CA PRO A 241 -2.68 -15.98 9.51
C PRO A 241 -4.01 -16.20 10.25
N LEU A 242 -5.01 -15.37 9.95
CA LEU A 242 -6.40 -15.70 10.24
C LEU A 242 -6.93 -16.61 9.11
N ALA A 243 -7.48 -17.76 9.46
CA ALA A 243 -8.08 -18.67 8.49
C ALA A 243 -9.39 -18.06 7.93
N VAL A 244 -9.43 -17.82 6.63
CA VAL A 244 -10.60 -17.33 5.89
C VAL A 244 -10.73 -18.06 4.57
N THR A 245 -11.93 -18.02 3.96
CA THR A 245 -12.08 -18.43 2.56
C THR A 245 -11.80 -17.23 1.68
N ALA A 246 -10.61 -17.19 1.11
CA ALA A 246 -10.20 -16.09 0.23
C ALA A 246 -10.95 -16.16 -1.10
N VAL A 247 -11.38 -15.00 -1.59
CA VAL A 247 -12.05 -14.78 -2.87
C VAL A 247 -11.11 -14.01 -3.82
N ASP A 248 -10.52 -12.91 -3.33
CA ASP A 248 -9.60 -12.06 -4.09
C ASP A 248 -8.57 -11.44 -3.12
N ALA A 249 -7.29 -11.68 -3.38
CA ALA A 249 -6.20 -11.17 -2.54
C ALA A 249 -5.71 -9.77 -2.95
N THR A 250 -6.34 -9.13 -3.94
CA THR A 250 -5.96 -7.79 -4.40
C THR A 250 -6.09 -6.77 -3.26
N GLY A 251 -5.04 -6.00 -3.02
CA GLY A 251 -5.04 -4.98 -1.96
C GLY A 251 -4.85 -5.48 -0.53
N ALA A 252 -4.69 -6.80 -0.31
CA ALA A 252 -4.48 -7.35 1.05
C ALA A 252 -3.20 -6.82 1.70
N GLY A 253 -2.11 -6.70 0.93
CA GLY A 253 -0.86 -6.09 1.38
C GLY A 253 -1.01 -4.63 1.79
N ASP A 254 -1.77 -3.87 1.00
CA ASP A 254 -2.05 -2.46 1.26
C ASP A 254 -2.92 -2.30 2.52
N THR A 255 -3.92 -3.18 2.67
CA THR A 255 -4.78 -3.25 3.86
C THR A 255 -3.97 -3.59 5.11
N PHE A 256 -3.05 -4.56 5.01
CA PHE A 256 -2.10 -4.87 6.09
C PHE A 256 -1.31 -3.62 6.47
N GLY A 257 -0.67 -2.96 5.48
CA GLY A 257 0.20 -1.79 5.72
C GLY A 257 -0.55 -0.64 6.37
N GLY A 258 -1.70 -0.23 5.82
CA GLY A 258 -2.52 0.87 6.36
C GLY A 258 -3.02 0.58 7.78
N SER A 259 -3.43 -0.67 8.04
CA SER A 259 -3.86 -1.11 9.38
C SER A 259 -2.69 -1.14 10.37
N PHE A 260 -1.54 -1.71 9.98
CA PHE A 260 -0.36 -1.84 10.82
C PHE A 260 0.18 -0.48 11.28
N VAL A 261 0.39 0.43 10.32
CA VAL A 261 0.89 1.78 10.63
C VAL A 261 -0.09 2.55 11.51
N THR A 262 -1.40 2.43 11.23
CA THR A 262 -2.43 3.06 12.08
C THR A 262 -2.39 2.55 13.51
N ARG A 263 -2.21 1.24 13.72
CA ARG A 263 -2.17 0.65 15.06
C ARG A 263 -0.92 1.06 15.84
N LEU A 264 0.24 1.13 15.16
CA LEU A 264 1.47 1.67 15.78
C LEU A 264 1.28 3.12 16.23
N LEU A 265 0.63 3.97 15.43
CA LEU A 265 0.31 5.36 15.80
C LEU A 265 -0.67 5.46 16.98
N ARG A 266 -1.50 4.44 17.18
CA ARG A 266 -2.41 4.35 18.34
C ARG A 266 -1.74 3.80 19.60
N GLY A 267 -0.45 3.44 19.53
CA GLY A 267 0.34 2.98 20.66
C GLY A 267 0.27 1.49 20.93
N ASP A 268 -0.20 0.69 19.99
CA ASP A 268 -0.13 -0.77 20.10
C ASP A 268 1.34 -1.22 20.10
N ASP A 269 1.62 -2.28 20.85
CA ASP A 269 2.90 -2.98 20.72
C ASP A 269 3.01 -3.65 19.33
N LEU A 270 4.23 -4.03 18.99
CA LEU A 270 4.54 -4.55 17.66
C LEU A 270 3.74 -5.82 17.33
N ALA A 271 3.58 -6.72 18.29
CA ALA A 271 2.83 -7.95 18.12
C ALA A 271 1.32 -7.70 17.98
N ALA A 272 0.76 -6.78 18.77
CA ALA A 272 -0.65 -6.41 18.70
C ALA A 272 -0.99 -5.74 17.36
N ALA A 273 -0.14 -4.78 16.92
CA ALA A 273 -0.29 -4.13 15.61
C ALA A 273 -0.20 -5.14 14.48
N GLY A 274 0.74 -6.09 14.55
CA GLY A 274 0.89 -7.17 13.57
C GLY A 274 -0.32 -8.10 13.50
N ARG A 275 -0.85 -8.52 14.64
CA ARG A 275 -2.08 -9.36 14.70
C ARG A 275 -3.27 -8.63 14.10
N TYR A 276 -3.47 -7.37 14.48
CA TYR A 276 -4.56 -6.56 13.94
C TYR A 276 -4.47 -6.44 12.42
N ALA A 277 -3.29 -6.12 11.90
CA ALA A 277 -3.05 -5.97 10.47
C ALA A 277 -3.26 -7.28 9.69
N ALA A 278 -2.82 -8.42 10.25
CA ALA A 278 -3.04 -9.74 9.66
C ALA A 278 -4.53 -10.09 9.57
N VAL A 279 -5.32 -9.77 10.60
CA VAL A 279 -6.78 -9.94 10.59
C VAL A 279 -7.43 -9.04 9.54
N ALA A 280 -7.06 -7.76 9.49
CA ALA A 280 -7.59 -6.82 8.51
C ALA A 280 -7.29 -7.27 7.07
N ALA A 281 -6.05 -7.68 6.80
CA ALA A 281 -5.64 -8.21 5.51
C ALA A 281 -6.39 -9.50 5.13
N ALA A 282 -6.55 -10.44 6.07
CA ALA A 282 -7.31 -11.67 5.81
C ALA A 282 -8.78 -11.36 5.47
N LEU A 283 -9.43 -10.47 6.22
CA LEU A 283 -10.81 -10.07 5.94
C LEU A 283 -10.95 -9.40 4.57
N SER A 284 -9.97 -8.58 4.14
CA SER A 284 -10.02 -7.93 2.84
C SER A 284 -9.98 -8.92 1.67
N THR A 285 -9.50 -10.14 1.89
CA THR A 285 -9.49 -11.18 0.84
C THR A 285 -10.83 -11.89 0.64
N THR A 286 -11.82 -11.66 1.49
CA THR A 286 -13.12 -12.37 1.46
C THR A 286 -14.14 -11.79 0.48
N GLY A 287 -13.79 -10.74 -0.24
CA GLY A 287 -14.62 -10.10 -1.27
C GLY A 287 -13.82 -9.77 -2.51
N PHE A 288 -14.49 -9.33 -3.57
CA PHE A 288 -13.86 -8.93 -4.83
C PHE A 288 -13.34 -7.49 -4.80
N GLY A 289 -12.19 -7.27 -5.45
CA GLY A 289 -11.57 -5.97 -5.66
C GLY A 289 -10.75 -5.47 -4.45
N ALA A 290 -9.94 -4.44 -4.70
CA ALA A 290 -8.96 -3.97 -3.72
C ALA A 290 -9.53 -3.09 -2.62
N VAL A 291 -10.63 -2.36 -2.87
CA VAL A 291 -11.18 -1.33 -1.95
C VAL A 291 -12.44 -1.81 -1.25
N ALA A 292 -13.40 -2.39 -1.98
CA ALA A 292 -14.69 -2.74 -1.42
C ALA A 292 -14.58 -3.64 -0.18
N PRO A 293 -13.76 -4.71 -0.17
CA PRO A 293 -13.68 -5.63 0.95
C PRO A 293 -12.75 -5.18 2.10
N ILE A 294 -12.06 -4.04 2.01
CA ILE A 294 -11.26 -3.52 3.13
C ILE A 294 -12.17 -3.41 4.37
N PRO A 295 -11.86 -4.08 5.48
CA PRO A 295 -12.74 -4.07 6.65
C PRO A 295 -12.69 -2.73 7.39
N ARG A 296 -13.78 -2.38 8.08
CA ARG A 296 -13.78 -1.30 9.06
C ARG A 296 -13.28 -1.81 10.41
N ALA A 297 -12.79 -0.89 11.25
CA ALA A 297 -12.20 -1.20 12.55
C ALA A 297 -13.07 -2.15 13.42
N GLU A 298 -14.39 -1.95 13.44
CA GLU A 298 -15.31 -2.81 14.20
C GLU A 298 -15.31 -4.27 13.71
N GLN A 299 -15.19 -4.48 12.39
CA GLN A 299 -15.14 -5.82 11.82
C GLN A 299 -13.84 -6.53 12.21
N VAL A 300 -12.70 -5.79 12.15
CA VAL A 300 -11.41 -6.33 12.60
C VAL A 300 -11.44 -6.68 14.08
N GLN A 301 -11.97 -5.78 14.93
CA GLN A 301 -12.10 -6.04 16.38
C GLN A 301 -12.92 -7.29 16.69
N LYS A 302 -14.03 -7.50 15.99
CA LYS A 302 -14.84 -8.72 16.14
C LYS A 302 -14.06 -9.98 15.73
N ALA A 303 -13.33 -9.92 14.62
CA ALA A 303 -12.58 -11.06 14.11
C ALA A 303 -11.35 -11.39 14.95
N LEU A 304 -10.74 -10.41 15.64
CA LEU A 304 -9.64 -10.64 16.56
C LEU A 304 -9.96 -11.63 17.70
N ALA A 305 -11.23 -11.74 18.09
CA ALA A 305 -11.67 -12.73 19.09
C ALA A 305 -11.44 -14.19 18.63
N TYR A 306 -11.34 -14.41 17.33
CA TYR A 306 -11.12 -15.73 16.72
C TYR A 306 -9.67 -15.93 16.25
N PHE A 307 -8.81 -14.95 16.49
CA PHE A 307 -7.41 -15.04 16.07
C PHE A 307 -6.67 -16.09 16.93
N PRO A 308 -5.77 -16.93 16.33
CA PRO A 308 -5.01 -17.93 17.06
C PRO A 308 -4.25 -17.31 18.24
N GLY A 309 -4.45 -17.85 19.45
CA GLY A 309 -3.81 -17.36 20.68
C GLY A 309 -4.54 -16.22 21.41
N SER A 310 -5.70 -15.75 20.92
CA SER A 310 -6.50 -14.72 21.62
C SER A 310 -7.43 -15.27 22.71
N GLN A 311 -7.63 -16.59 22.80
CA GLN A 311 -8.32 -17.19 23.94
C GLN A 311 -7.37 -17.19 25.14
N LYS A 312 -7.49 -16.18 26.00
CA LYS A 312 -6.99 -16.26 27.36
C LYS A 312 -7.81 -17.32 28.11
N ASN A 313 -7.14 -18.34 28.65
CA ASN A 313 -7.69 -19.21 29.68
C ASN A 313 -8.21 -18.40 30.88
#